data_8e0ee2578204c9fd35f7c37a7dd9d20c
#
_entry.id   8e0ee2578204c9fd35f7c37a7dd9d20c
#
_cell.length_a   1.000
_cell.length_b   1.000
_cell.length_c   1.000
_cell.angle_alpha   90.00
_cell.angle_beta   90.00
_cell.angle_gamma   90.00
#
_symmetry.space_group_name_H-M   'P 1'
#
loop_
_entity.id
_entity.type
_entity.pdbx_description
1 polymer ?
#
loop_
_entity_poly.entity_id
_entity_poly.type
_entity_poly.pdbx_seq_one_letter_code
_entity_poly.pdbx_strand_id
1 'polypeptide(L)'
;MGTAIGQATNRKLMRDLRVYMAVGGMPQAVEAYVEGKNFSEIDMVKRQIISLYEDDFKKIDASGRISALYHAIPAQLSKDSRKYRITSAIGKKNNTRAEELLYKLIDSKTILPCYNSTDPRVSMADTKDFDSYKLYLADTGLFVTLMFIDRPVTENDVYAKLLSDKLPANLGFLYENLVAQMISASGRELYYHTWEKAGSTHYYEVDFLISEGSKVNAFEIKSSGSGKHESIKAFYKKFSNNVHDIYLLSQKDAGKDENLLLKPFYLMPFLIRHKSDFKY
;
A
#
# COMPACT_ATOMS: atom_id res chain seq x y z
N MET A 1 2.03 16.34 17.08
CA MET A 1 1.43 16.58 15.75
C MET A 1 0.04 15.96 15.65
N GLY A 2 -0.92 16.68 15.11
CA GLY A 2 -2.21 16.12 14.70
C GLY A 2 -3.33 16.21 15.72
N THR A 3 -3.72 17.43 16.07
CA THR A 3 -5.04 17.74 16.60
C THR A 3 -6.09 17.64 15.50
N ALA A 4 -7.34 17.33 15.85
CA ALA A 4 -8.46 17.35 14.91
C ALA A 4 -8.59 18.73 14.26
N ILE A 5 -8.83 18.74 12.95
CA ILE A 5 -8.98 19.98 12.15
C ILE A 5 -10.42 20.31 11.81
N GLY A 6 -11.35 19.46 12.27
CA GLY A 6 -12.77 19.57 12.02
C GLY A 6 -13.23 18.78 10.78
N GLN A 7 -14.46 18.28 10.87
CA GLN A 7 -15.00 17.35 9.87
C GLN A 7 -15.05 17.90 8.43
N ALA A 8 -15.32 19.21 8.27
CA ALA A 8 -15.42 19.82 6.94
C ALA A 8 -14.06 19.84 6.24
N THR A 9 -13.01 20.31 6.95
CA THR A 9 -11.65 20.36 6.44
C THR A 9 -11.08 18.95 6.20
N ASN A 10 -11.30 18.04 7.14
CA ASN A 10 -10.89 16.64 6.98
C ASN A 10 -11.52 16.01 5.72
N ARG A 11 -12.83 16.21 5.49
CA ARG A 11 -13.50 15.70 4.28
C ARG A 11 -12.92 16.27 3.00
N LYS A 12 -12.56 17.56 2.99
CA LYS A 12 -11.91 18.20 1.83
C LYS A 12 -10.56 17.54 1.54
N LEU A 13 -9.67 17.46 2.54
CA LEU A 13 -8.35 16.84 2.37
C LEU A 13 -8.44 15.37 1.98
N MET A 14 -9.38 14.61 2.54
CA MET A 14 -9.61 13.23 2.14
C MET A 14 -10.12 13.10 0.70
N ARG A 15 -10.93 14.05 0.21
CA ARG A 15 -11.34 14.12 -1.19
C ARG A 15 -10.14 14.39 -2.10
N ASP A 16 -9.29 15.35 -1.74
CA ASP A 16 -8.11 15.69 -2.52
C ASP A 16 -7.13 14.50 -2.57
N LEU A 17 -6.98 13.76 -1.46
CA LEU A 17 -6.20 12.53 -1.41
C LEU A 17 -6.79 11.44 -2.33
N ARG A 18 -8.12 11.31 -2.41
CA ARG A 18 -8.76 10.37 -3.35
C ARG A 18 -8.57 10.78 -4.81
N VAL A 19 -8.53 12.08 -5.11
CA VAL A 19 -8.12 12.56 -6.45
C VAL A 19 -6.70 12.08 -6.76
N TYR A 20 -5.77 12.25 -5.82
CA TYR A 20 -4.42 11.74 -5.98
C TYR A 20 -4.40 10.22 -6.21
N MET A 21 -5.18 9.44 -5.47
CA MET A 21 -5.29 7.99 -5.67
C MET A 21 -5.83 7.64 -7.07
N ALA A 22 -6.75 8.42 -7.61
CA ALA A 22 -7.34 8.21 -8.92
C ALA A 22 -6.37 8.56 -10.07
N VAL A 23 -5.64 9.65 -9.94
CA VAL A 23 -4.71 10.17 -10.97
C VAL A 23 -3.36 9.45 -10.88
N GLY A 24 -2.80 9.32 -9.66
CA GLY A 24 -1.45 8.86 -9.41
C GLY A 24 -0.42 9.98 -9.46
N GLY A 25 0.86 9.59 -9.46
CA GLY A 25 2.01 10.50 -9.54
C GLY A 25 2.75 10.45 -10.88
N MET A 26 2.25 9.70 -11.87
CA MET A 26 2.89 9.66 -13.20
C MET A 26 2.75 11.01 -13.90
N PRO A 27 3.86 11.63 -14.37
CA PRO A 27 3.84 12.99 -14.94
C PRO A 27 2.77 13.20 -16.01
N GLN A 28 2.65 12.28 -16.96
CA GLN A 28 1.68 12.37 -18.04
C GLN A 28 0.22 12.29 -17.53
N ALA A 29 -0.05 11.48 -16.50
CA ALA A 29 -1.37 11.40 -15.90
C ALA A 29 -1.72 12.67 -15.11
N VAL A 30 -0.75 13.24 -14.40
CA VAL A 30 -0.89 14.52 -13.68
C VAL A 30 -1.10 15.66 -14.68
N GLU A 31 -0.35 15.71 -15.77
CA GLU A 31 -0.52 16.70 -16.85
C GLU A 31 -1.94 16.63 -17.43
N ALA A 32 -2.41 15.43 -17.81
CA ALA A 32 -3.74 15.21 -18.31
C ALA A 32 -4.84 15.71 -17.33
N TYR A 33 -4.63 15.49 -16.02
CA TYR A 33 -5.54 16.01 -15.00
C TYR A 33 -5.54 17.54 -14.91
N VAL A 34 -4.36 18.16 -14.94
CA VAL A 34 -4.19 19.62 -14.90
C VAL A 34 -4.78 20.29 -16.15
N GLU A 35 -4.70 19.65 -17.32
CA GLU A 35 -5.34 20.08 -18.57
C GLU A 35 -6.87 19.94 -18.55
N GLY A 36 -7.44 19.37 -17.49
CA GLY A 36 -8.89 19.23 -17.32
C GLY A 36 -9.51 18.03 -18.03
N LYS A 37 -8.72 17.02 -18.44
CA LYS A 37 -9.23 15.77 -18.99
C LYS A 37 -10.08 15.03 -17.95
N ASN A 38 -11.08 14.32 -18.40
CA ASN A 38 -11.89 13.48 -17.52
C ASN A 38 -11.14 12.21 -17.09
N PHE A 39 -11.63 11.51 -16.07
CA PHE A 39 -10.91 10.36 -15.50
C PHE A 39 -10.76 9.18 -16.46
N SER A 40 -11.71 8.98 -17.40
CA SER A 40 -11.56 7.94 -18.42
C SER A 40 -10.43 8.28 -19.41
N GLU A 41 -10.25 9.54 -19.77
CA GLU A 41 -9.13 9.97 -20.62
C GLU A 41 -7.79 9.83 -19.88
N ILE A 42 -7.75 10.18 -18.57
CA ILE A 42 -6.58 9.97 -17.73
C ILE A 42 -6.26 8.48 -17.59
N ASP A 43 -7.29 7.62 -17.51
CA ASP A 43 -7.11 6.16 -17.49
C ASP A 43 -6.45 5.65 -18.78
N MET A 44 -6.82 6.20 -19.94
CA MET A 44 -6.16 5.86 -21.21
C MET A 44 -4.67 6.20 -21.18
N VAL A 45 -4.28 7.35 -20.63
CA VAL A 45 -2.87 7.74 -20.46
C VAL A 45 -2.15 6.72 -19.55
N LYS A 46 -2.76 6.34 -18.42
CA LYS A 46 -2.18 5.35 -17.51
C LYS A 46 -2.04 3.97 -18.14
N ARG A 47 -2.98 3.55 -18.99
CA ARG A 47 -2.88 2.31 -19.78
C ARG A 47 -1.71 2.34 -20.76
N GLN A 48 -1.45 3.48 -21.40
CA GLN A 48 -0.27 3.66 -22.25
C GLN A 48 1.03 3.50 -21.44
N ILE A 49 1.10 4.07 -20.22
CA ILE A 49 2.24 3.90 -19.32
C ILE A 49 2.43 2.43 -18.95
N ILE A 50 1.35 1.71 -18.61
CA ILE A 50 1.42 0.27 -18.31
C ILE A 50 1.91 -0.51 -19.53
N SER A 51 1.45 -0.19 -20.74
CA SER A 51 1.92 -0.83 -21.98
C SER A 51 3.42 -0.61 -22.20
N LEU A 52 3.94 0.59 -21.90
CA LEU A 52 5.38 0.85 -21.98
C LEU A 52 6.17 0.00 -20.96
N TYR A 53 5.65 -0.18 -19.74
CA TYR A 53 6.26 -1.09 -18.76
C TYR A 53 6.28 -2.54 -19.27
N GLU A 54 5.18 -3.00 -19.88
CA GLU A 54 5.10 -4.34 -20.46
C GLU A 54 6.11 -4.54 -21.60
N ASP A 55 6.32 -3.54 -22.42
CA ASP A 55 7.33 -3.60 -23.49
C ASP A 55 8.74 -3.65 -22.92
N ASP A 56 9.02 -2.93 -21.85
CA ASP A 56 10.30 -3.03 -21.14
C ASP A 56 10.47 -4.39 -20.45
N PHE A 57 9.41 -4.93 -19.84
CA PHE A 57 9.41 -6.28 -19.27
C PHE A 57 9.69 -7.36 -20.33
N LYS A 58 9.15 -7.23 -21.55
CA LYS A 58 9.42 -8.15 -22.67
C LYS A 58 10.88 -8.12 -23.13
N LYS A 59 11.56 -6.97 -23.03
CA LYS A 59 13.00 -6.86 -23.30
C LYS A 59 13.83 -7.67 -22.30
N ILE A 60 13.36 -7.76 -21.05
CA ILE A 60 14.01 -8.54 -19.98
C ILE A 60 13.68 -10.04 -20.09
N ASP A 61 12.42 -10.37 -20.36
CA ASP A 61 11.93 -11.74 -20.52
C ASP A 61 10.79 -11.78 -21.55
N ALA A 62 11.10 -12.28 -22.73
CA ALA A 62 10.16 -12.36 -23.86
C ALA A 62 8.97 -13.31 -23.61
N SER A 63 8.98 -14.11 -22.51
CA SER A 63 7.91 -15.05 -22.20
C SER A 63 6.62 -14.36 -21.67
N GLY A 64 6.68 -13.06 -21.35
CA GLY A 64 5.57 -12.29 -20.76
C GLY A 64 5.29 -12.58 -19.30
N ARG A 65 6.12 -13.39 -18.62
CA ARG A 65 5.90 -13.78 -17.22
C ARG A 65 6.06 -12.60 -16.25
N ILE A 66 6.98 -11.67 -16.53
CA ILE A 66 7.15 -10.46 -15.70
C ILE A 66 5.87 -9.63 -15.74
N SER A 67 5.27 -9.42 -16.92
CA SER A 67 3.97 -8.74 -17.05
C SER A 67 2.86 -9.48 -16.28
N ALA A 68 2.83 -10.81 -16.35
CA ALA A 68 1.87 -11.61 -15.59
C ALA A 68 2.05 -11.47 -14.07
N LEU A 69 3.30 -11.42 -13.57
CA LEU A 69 3.59 -11.15 -12.17
C LEU A 69 3.09 -9.76 -11.76
N TYR A 70 3.34 -8.74 -12.57
CA TYR A 70 2.90 -7.36 -12.32
C TYR A 70 1.37 -7.24 -12.29
N HIS A 71 0.68 -7.80 -13.29
CA HIS A 71 -0.78 -7.76 -13.39
C HIS A 71 -1.50 -8.52 -12.27
N ALA A 72 -0.86 -9.53 -11.68
CA ALA A 72 -1.47 -10.33 -10.61
C ALA A 72 -1.53 -9.59 -9.26
N ILE A 73 -0.82 -8.48 -9.09
CA ILE A 73 -0.69 -7.79 -7.79
C ILE A 73 -2.03 -7.36 -7.21
N PRO A 74 -2.91 -6.62 -7.91
CA PRO A 74 -4.18 -6.20 -7.34
C PRO A 74 -5.06 -7.37 -6.90
N ALA A 75 -5.15 -8.41 -7.73
CA ALA A 75 -5.95 -9.60 -7.44
C ALA A 75 -5.41 -10.41 -6.25
N GLN A 76 -4.10 -10.37 -5.97
CA GLN A 76 -3.53 -11.05 -4.82
C GLN A 76 -3.68 -10.25 -3.53
N LEU A 77 -3.58 -8.93 -3.58
CA LEU A 77 -3.85 -8.05 -2.44
C LEU A 77 -5.33 -8.05 -2.02
N SER A 78 -6.25 -8.34 -2.93
CA SER A 78 -7.69 -8.44 -2.62
C SER A 78 -8.10 -9.69 -1.85
N LYS A 79 -7.21 -10.69 -1.70
CA LYS A 79 -7.47 -11.93 -0.97
C LYS A 79 -7.28 -11.76 0.53
N ASP A 80 -7.91 -12.62 1.33
CA ASP A 80 -7.75 -12.65 2.79
C ASP A 80 -6.29 -12.84 3.22
N SER A 81 -5.57 -13.76 2.55
CA SER A 81 -4.12 -13.87 2.68
C SER A 81 -3.47 -13.00 1.62
N ARG A 82 -3.03 -11.81 2.00
CA ARG A 82 -2.41 -10.81 1.11
C ARG A 82 -0.96 -11.12 0.75
N LYS A 83 -0.44 -12.28 1.16
CA LYS A 83 0.89 -12.75 0.76
C LYS A 83 0.93 -13.01 -0.74
N TYR A 84 1.93 -12.45 -1.40
CA TYR A 84 2.11 -12.66 -2.82
C TYR A 84 2.61 -14.08 -3.10
N ARG A 85 1.96 -14.76 -4.04
CA ARG A 85 2.31 -16.11 -4.46
C ARG A 85 2.62 -16.13 -5.96
N ILE A 86 3.88 -16.31 -6.30
CA ILE A 86 4.37 -16.40 -7.68
C ILE A 86 3.58 -17.46 -8.47
N THR A 87 3.34 -18.62 -7.87
CA THR A 87 2.61 -19.74 -8.51
C THR A 87 1.16 -19.41 -8.86
N SER A 88 0.56 -18.45 -8.18
CA SER A 88 -0.80 -17.97 -8.51
C SER A 88 -0.81 -17.06 -9.75
N ALA A 89 0.31 -16.42 -10.08
CA ALA A 89 0.43 -15.53 -11.22
C ALA A 89 0.85 -16.25 -12.51
N ILE A 90 1.81 -17.20 -12.42
CA ILE A 90 2.44 -17.82 -13.58
C ILE A 90 2.42 -19.35 -13.58
N GLY A 91 1.67 -19.96 -12.64
CA GLY A 91 1.55 -21.43 -12.52
C GLY A 91 2.72 -22.08 -11.78
N LYS A 92 2.60 -23.42 -11.55
CA LYS A 92 3.52 -24.17 -10.69
C LYS A 92 4.83 -24.62 -11.36
N LYS A 93 5.00 -24.45 -12.66
CA LYS A 93 6.18 -24.92 -13.38
C LYS A 93 7.32 -23.89 -13.30
N ASN A 94 8.50 -24.32 -12.80
CA ASN A 94 9.77 -23.57 -12.73
C ASN A 94 9.86 -22.46 -11.66
N ASN A 95 9.89 -22.85 -10.38
CA ASN A 95 10.01 -21.90 -9.26
C ASN A 95 11.31 -21.06 -9.32
N THR A 96 12.48 -21.65 -9.53
CA THR A 96 13.76 -20.91 -9.52
C THR A 96 13.80 -19.79 -10.55
N ARG A 97 13.40 -20.04 -11.80
CA ARG A 97 13.34 -18.98 -12.82
C ARG A 97 12.25 -17.95 -12.51
N ALA A 98 11.18 -18.35 -11.86
CA ALA A 98 10.10 -17.44 -11.47
C ALA A 98 10.54 -16.43 -10.40
N GLU A 99 11.36 -16.86 -9.46
CA GLU A 99 11.98 -16.01 -8.44
C GLU A 99 12.94 -15.01 -9.06
N GLU A 100 13.81 -15.45 -9.99
CA GLU A 100 14.68 -14.54 -10.77
C GLU A 100 13.89 -13.45 -11.49
N LEU A 101 12.76 -13.81 -12.11
CA LEU A 101 11.89 -12.85 -12.80
C LEU A 101 11.23 -11.88 -11.82
N LEU A 102 10.86 -12.35 -10.62
CA LEU A 102 10.33 -11.49 -9.57
C LEU A 102 11.40 -10.48 -9.09
N TYR A 103 12.65 -10.92 -8.88
CA TYR A 103 13.73 -9.99 -8.51
C TYR A 103 13.96 -8.93 -9.61
N LYS A 104 13.91 -9.30 -10.88
CA LYS A 104 13.99 -8.33 -12.00
C LYS A 104 12.82 -7.33 -11.98
N LEU A 105 11.62 -7.80 -11.63
CA LEU A 105 10.46 -6.92 -11.46
C LEU A 105 10.64 -5.99 -10.27
N ILE A 106 11.19 -6.45 -9.14
CA ILE A 106 11.52 -5.60 -7.98
C ILE A 106 12.57 -4.55 -8.35
N ASP A 107 13.61 -4.95 -9.09
CA ASP A 107 14.68 -4.04 -9.54
C ASP A 107 14.20 -2.97 -10.51
N SER A 108 13.13 -3.22 -11.26
CA SER A 108 12.49 -2.21 -12.12
C SER A 108 11.93 -1.01 -11.37
N LYS A 109 11.77 -1.11 -10.04
CA LYS A 109 11.15 -0.09 -9.16
C LYS A 109 9.69 0.24 -9.49
N THR A 110 9.05 -0.56 -10.34
CA THR A 110 7.61 -0.42 -10.64
C THR A 110 6.72 -1.01 -9.56
N ILE A 111 7.30 -1.84 -8.69
CA ILE A 111 6.63 -2.48 -7.55
C ILE A 111 7.39 -2.25 -6.24
N LEU A 112 6.69 -2.40 -5.13
CA LEU A 112 7.18 -2.20 -3.77
C LEU A 112 7.00 -3.49 -2.97
N PRO A 113 8.08 -4.26 -2.72
CA PRO A 113 8.00 -5.43 -1.85
C PRO A 113 7.89 -5.00 -0.39
N CYS A 114 6.95 -5.61 0.34
CA CYS A 114 6.76 -5.45 1.78
C CYS A 114 6.98 -6.81 2.44
N TYR A 115 8.05 -6.94 3.22
CA TYR A 115 8.46 -8.21 3.80
C TYR A 115 7.91 -8.41 5.22
N ASN A 116 7.61 -9.65 5.57
CA ASN A 116 7.30 -9.99 6.94
C ASN A 116 8.58 -9.88 7.79
N SER A 117 8.54 -9.11 8.88
CA SER A 117 9.55 -9.17 9.93
C SER A 117 9.12 -10.25 10.92
N THR A 118 9.91 -11.29 11.11
CA THR A 118 9.59 -12.40 12.04
C THR A 118 9.71 -12.01 13.48
N ASP A 119 10.56 -11.01 13.79
CA ASP A 119 10.71 -10.47 15.14
C ASP A 119 10.90 -8.94 15.11
N PRO A 120 9.86 -8.15 15.43
CA PRO A 120 9.94 -6.69 15.42
C PRO A 120 10.70 -6.08 16.62
N ARG A 121 11.27 -6.90 17.52
CA ARG A 121 12.05 -6.44 18.69
C ARG A 121 13.49 -6.09 18.35
N VAL A 122 13.96 -6.54 17.20
CA VAL A 122 15.34 -6.30 16.71
C VAL A 122 15.28 -5.58 15.37
N SER A 123 16.42 -5.42 14.70
CA SER A 123 16.46 -4.89 13.35
C SER A 123 15.52 -5.67 12.43
N MET A 124 14.57 -4.97 11.81
CA MET A 124 13.63 -5.61 10.86
C MET A 124 14.33 -6.16 9.63
N ALA A 125 15.49 -5.59 9.27
CA ALA A 125 16.32 -6.10 8.18
C ALA A 125 16.90 -7.48 8.52
N ASP A 126 17.30 -7.70 9.78
CA ASP A 126 17.88 -8.98 10.23
C ASP A 126 16.82 -10.08 10.39
N THR A 127 15.56 -9.69 10.54
CA THR A 127 14.41 -10.62 10.71
C THR A 127 13.49 -10.66 9.50
N LYS A 128 13.98 -10.20 8.37
CA LYS A 128 13.27 -10.18 7.07
C LYS A 128 13.05 -11.60 6.56
N ASP A 129 11.79 -11.96 6.40
CA ASP A 129 11.37 -13.23 5.81
C ASP A 129 11.20 -13.05 4.29
N PHE A 130 12.12 -13.61 3.51
CA PHE A 130 12.11 -13.53 2.05
C PHE A 130 11.04 -14.40 1.40
N ASP A 131 10.48 -15.38 2.13
CA ASP A 131 9.42 -16.28 1.63
C ASP A 131 8.02 -15.75 1.95
N SER A 132 7.93 -14.68 2.74
CA SER A 132 6.67 -14.10 3.18
C SER A 132 6.63 -12.59 2.92
N TYR A 133 6.06 -12.21 1.79
CA TYR A 133 5.99 -10.82 1.36
C TYR A 133 4.66 -10.49 0.70
N LYS A 134 4.33 -9.20 0.69
CA LYS A 134 3.27 -8.59 -0.10
C LYS A 134 3.93 -7.75 -1.19
N LEU A 135 3.24 -7.55 -2.32
CA LEU A 135 3.69 -6.64 -3.37
C LEU A 135 2.66 -5.54 -3.55
N TYR A 136 3.13 -4.31 -3.53
CA TYR A 136 2.35 -3.12 -3.85
C TYR A 136 2.88 -2.52 -5.15
N LEU A 137 2.09 -1.69 -5.81
CA LEU A 137 2.55 -0.92 -6.97
C LEU A 137 3.20 0.40 -6.51
N ALA A 138 4.22 0.82 -7.24
CA ALA A 138 4.91 2.08 -6.95
C ALA A 138 4.04 3.32 -7.19
N ASP A 139 2.96 3.18 -7.96
CA ASP A 139 1.99 4.24 -8.23
C ASP A 139 0.56 3.79 -7.99
N THR A 140 -0.17 4.51 -7.14
CA THR A 140 -1.56 4.18 -6.79
C THR A 140 -2.53 4.45 -7.94
N GLY A 141 -2.26 5.42 -8.82
CA GLY A 141 -3.07 5.66 -10.01
C GLY A 141 -2.99 4.51 -11.01
N LEU A 142 -1.79 3.97 -11.25
CA LEU A 142 -1.59 2.76 -12.06
C LEU A 142 -2.26 1.55 -11.41
N PHE A 143 -2.24 1.47 -10.07
CA PHE A 143 -2.94 0.42 -9.34
C PHE A 143 -4.43 0.41 -9.62
N VAL A 144 -5.08 1.59 -9.58
CA VAL A 144 -6.51 1.73 -9.91
C VAL A 144 -6.79 1.26 -11.35
N THR A 145 -5.96 1.66 -12.31
CA THR A 145 -6.10 1.22 -13.71
C THR A 145 -5.94 -0.29 -13.86
N LEU A 146 -4.94 -0.89 -13.18
CA LEU A 146 -4.73 -2.35 -13.21
C LEU A 146 -5.87 -3.15 -12.60
N MET A 147 -6.58 -2.61 -11.61
CA MET A 147 -7.76 -3.28 -11.04
C MET A 147 -8.89 -3.51 -12.07
N PHE A 148 -8.93 -2.68 -13.12
CA PHE A 148 -9.95 -2.70 -14.17
C PHE A 148 -9.32 -2.90 -15.56
N ILE A 149 -8.17 -3.55 -15.63
CA ILE A 149 -7.42 -3.72 -16.89
C ILE A 149 -8.12 -4.62 -17.90
N ASP A 150 -9.03 -5.47 -17.44
CA ASP A 150 -9.89 -6.33 -18.25
C ASP A 150 -10.89 -5.55 -19.11
N ARG A 151 -11.10 -4.27 -18.81
CA ARG A 151 -11.97 -3.37 -19.57
C ARG A 151 -11.15 -2.54 -20.55
N PRO A 152 -11.74 -2.12 -21.70
CA PRO A 152 -11.03 -1.25 -22.65
C PRO A 152 -10.65 0.10 -22.04
N VAL A 153 -11.43 0.61 -21.09
CA VAL A 153 -11.20 1.82 -20.31
C VAL A 153 -11.92 1.69 -18.96
N THR A 154 -11.37 2.32 -17.93
CA THR A 154 -12.06 2.46 -16.65
C THR A 154 -13.02 3.66 -16.75
N GLU A 155 -14.30 3.39 -16.61
CA GLU A 155 -15.37 4.37 -16.80
C GLU A 155 -15.35 5.46 -15.71
N ASN A 156 -15.82 6.67 -16.06
CA ASN A 156 -15.92 7.78 -15.11
C ASN A 156 -16.76 7.46 -13.87
N ASP A 157 -17.75 6.57 -13.97
CA ASP A 157 -18.58 6.14 -12.85
C ASP A 157 -17.80 5.39 -11.78
N VAL A 158 -16.78 4.62 -12.17
CA VAL A 158 -15.87 3.96 -11.22
C VAL A 158 -15.07 5.00 -10.45
N TYR A 159 -14.52 5.98 -11.14
CA TYR A 159 -13.82 7.10 -10.53
C TYR A 159 -14.73 7.97 -9.65
N ALA A 160 -15.96 8.23 -10.06
CA ALA A 160 -16.95 8.95 -9.26
C ALA A 160 -17.24 8.22 -7.93
N LYS A 161 -17.31 6.89 -7.95
CA LYS A 161 -17.44 6.07 -6.74
C LYS A 161 -16.19 6.14 -5.86
N LEU A 162 -14.98 6.10 -6.43
CA LEU A 162 -13.73 6.28 -5.71
C LEU A 162 -13.68 7.64 -5.00
N LEU A 163 -13.98 8.71 -5.74
CA LEU A 163 -13.94 10.09 -5.22
C LEU A 163 -15.00 10.34 -4.14
N SER A 164 -16.17 9.72 -4.24
CA SER A 164 -17.29 9.88 -3.30
C SER A 164 -17.25 8.92 -2.10
N ASP A 165 -16.19 8.09 -1.98
CA ASP A 165 -16.07 7.06 -0.94
C ASP A 165 -17.22 6.02 -0.94
N LYS A 166 -17.77 5.77 -2.11
CA LYS A 166 -18.84 4.78 -2.32
C LYS A 166 -18.35 3.49 -2.98
N LEU A 167 -17.03 3.31 -3.04
CA LEU A 167 -16.47 2.04 -3.49
C LEU A 167 -16.78 0.94 -2.47
N PRO A 168 -17.02 -0.30 -2.92
CA PRO A 168 -17.27 -1.41 -2.02
C PRO A 168 -16.17 -1.57 -0.96
N ALA A 169 -16.54 -2.04 0.22
CA ALA A 169 -15.64 -2.20 1.39
C ALA A 169 -14.37 -3.03 1.10
N ASN A 170 -14.33 -3.73 -0.03
CA ASN A 170 -13.22 -4.60 -0.44
C ASN A 170 -11.96 -3.86 -0.93
N LEU A 171 -11.93 -2.52 -0.89
CA LEU A 171 -10.80 -1.73 -1.40
C LEU A 171 -9.84 -1.22 -0.30
N GLY A 172 -9.86 -1.85 0.86
CA GLY A 172 -8.88 -1.56 1.93
C GLY A 172 -7.43 -1.63 1.43
N PHE A 173 -7.15 -2.60 0.54
CA PHE A 173 -5.83 -2.80 -0.07
C PHE A 173 -5.37 -1.62 -0.96
N LEU A 174 -6.29 -0.80 -1.50
CA LEU A 174 -5.93 0.42 -2.23
C LEU A 174 -5.33 1.49 -1.30
N TYR A 175 -5.89 1.63 -0.09
CA TYR A 175 -5.31 2.51 0.93
C TYR A 175 -4.00 1.96 1.49
N GLU A 176 -3.85 0.63 1.57
CA GLU A 176 -2.56 0.04 1.92
C GLU A 176 -1.51 0.32 0.85
N ASN A 177 -1.86 0.22 -0.45
CA ASN A 177 -0.96 0.58 -1.54
C ASN A 177 -0.54 2.05 -1.46
N LEU A 178 -1.47 2.96 -1.16
CA LEU A 178 -1.17 4.38 -0.96
C LEU A 178 -0.17 4.59 0.18
N VAL A 179 -0.38 3.93 1.32
CA VAL A 179 0.53 4.02 2.48
C VAL A 179 1.89 3.41 2.16
N ALA A 180 1.94 2.26 1.47
CA ALA A 180 3.18 1.64 1.01
C ALA A 180 3.99 2.60 0.11
N GLN A 181 3.32 3.26 -0.85
CA GLN A 181 3.93 4.27 -1.70
C GLN A 181 4.50 5.44 -0.90
N MET A 182 3.76 5.96 0.09
CA MET A 182 4.21 7.06 0.94
C MET A 182 5.43 6.67 1.78
N ILE A 183 5.46 5.46 2.36
CA ILE A 183 6.61 4.96 3.13
C ILE A 183 7.82 4.80 2.22
N SER A 184 7.66 4.16 1.07
CA SER A 184 8.74 3.96 0.11
C SER A 184 9.31 5.28 -0.43
N ALA A 185 8.45 6.28 -0.68
CA ALA A 185 8.88 7.62 -1.11
C ALA A 185 9.73 8.35 -0.05
N SER A 186 9.67 7.95 1.22
CA SER A 186 10.56 8.45 2.27
C SER A 186 11.93 7.75 2.32
N GLY A 187 12.22 6.85 1.38
CA GLY A 187 13.45 6.07 1.32
C GLY A 187 13.50 4.87 2.27
N ARG A 188 12.36 4.48 2.86
CA ARG A 188 12.28 3.37 3.81
C ARG A 188 11.85 2.08 3.12
N GLU A 189 12.40 0.95 3.56
CA GLU A 189 11.88 -0.37 3.23
C GLU A 189 10.53 -0.62 3.92
N LEU A 190 9.72 -1.49 3.29
CA LEU A 190 8.40 -1.84 3.79
C LEU A 190 8.46 -3.15 4.57
N TYR A 191 7.94 -3.13 5.78
CA TYR A 191 7.81 -4.29 6.64
C TYR A 191 6.41 -4.39 7.21
N TYR A 192 5.91 -5.63 7.37
CA TYR A 192 4.72 -5.97 8.13
C TYR A 192 5.04 -7.06 9.16
N HIS A 193 4.12 -7.40 10.04
CA HIS A 193 4.32 -8.48 11.00
C HIS A 193 3.05 -9.31 11.18
N THR A 194 3.21 -10.63 11.17
CA THR A 194 2.14 -11.58 11.46
C THR A 194 2.56 -12.51 12.59
N TRP A 195 1.61 -12.86 13.46
CA TRP A 195 1.82 -13.86 14.51
C TRP A 195 0.52 -14.60 14.82
N GLU A 196 0.63 -15.78 15.41
CA GLU A 196 -0.49 -16.64 15.74
C GLU A 196 -1.40 -16.00 16.79
N LYS A 197 -2.71 -16.12 16.59
CA LYS A 197 -3.72 -15.80 17.59
C LYS A 197 -3.95 -17.03 18.47
N ALA A 198 -3.57 -16.94 19.75
CA ALA A 198 -3.72 -18.05 20.68
C ALA A 198 -5.14 -18.65 20.66
N GLY A 199 -5.24 -19.97 20.53
CA GLY A 199 -6.51 -20.68 20.48
C GLY A 199 -7.32 -20.51 19.20
N SER A 200 -6.71 -20.07 18.11
CA SER A 200 -7.37 -19.83 16.81
C SER A 200 -6.49 -20.29 15.65
N THR A 201 -7.11 -20.63 14.53
CA THR A 201 -6.41 -20.85 13.24
C THR A 201 -6.10 -19.54 12.51
N HIS A 202 -6.54 -18.40 13.05
CA HIS A 202 -6.30 -17.08 12.48
C HIS A 202 -5.01 -16.45 13.02
N TYR A 203 -4.44 -15.56 12.23
CA TYR A 203 -3.27 -14.78 12.58
C TYR A 203 -3.68 -13.34 12.89
N TYR A 204 -2.94 -12.71 13.80
CA TYR A 204 -2.90 -11.25 13.89
C TYR A 204 -1.95 -10.72 12.83
N GLU A 205 -2.25 -9.55 12.28
CA GLU A 205 -1.39 -8.84 11.34
C GLU A 205 -1.37 -7.36 11.68
N VAL A 206 -0.18 -6.74 11.60
CA VAL A 206 0.02 -5.29 11.57
C VAL A 206 0.49 -4.93 10.17
N ASP A 207 -0.21 -4.00 9.53
CA ASP A 207 -0.02 -3.72 8.08
C ASP A 207 1.35 -3.15 7.75
N PHE A 208 1.88 -2.22 8.57
CA PHE A 208 3.22 -1.67 8.39
C PHE A 208 3.94 -1.44 9.71
N LEU A 209 5.26 -1.66 9.67
CA LEU A 209 6.20 -1.34 10.74
C LEU A 209 7.27 -0.38 10.23
N ILE A 210 7.64 0.61 11.04
CA ILE A 210 8.69 1.58 10.73
C ILE A 210 9.61 1.72 11.93
N SER A 211 10.93 1.57 11.71
CA SER A 211 11.92 1.80 12.76
C SER A 211 11.97 3.27 13.17
N GLU A 212 11.95 3.52 14.47
CA GLU A 212 12.10 4.83 15.08
C GLU A 212 13.15 4.73 16.23
N GLY A 213 14.38 5.06 15.93
CA GLY A 213 15.50 4.83 16.85
C GLY A 213 15.66 3.33 17.19
N SER A 214 15.59 2.99 18.48
CA SER A 214 15.65 1.61 18.96
C SER A 214 14.29 0.92 19.07
N LYS A 215 13.22 1.57 18.63
CA LYS A 215 11.83 1.09 18.68
C LYS A 215 11.19 1.09 17.33
N VAL A 216 9.97 0.58 17.25
CA VAL A 216 9.16 0.59 16.03
C VAL A 216 7.87 1.38 16.23
N ASN A 217 7.45 2.05 15.17
CA ASN A 217 6.08 2.54 15.00
C ASN A 217 5.27 1.50 14.23
N ALA A 218 4.08 1.19 14.69
CA ALA A 218 3.18 0.24 14.05
C ALA A 218 1.96 0.94 13.46
N PHE A 219 1.56 0.55 12.25
CA PHE A 219 0.46 1.16 11.51
C PHE A 219 -0.55 0.10 11.08
N GLU A 220 -1.80 0.33 11.43
CA GLU A 220 -2.98 -0.41 10.97
C GLU A 220 -3.76 0.46 9.99
N ILE A 221 -4.22 -0.12 8.87
CA ILE A 221 -4.93 0.59 7.80
C ILE A 221 -6.41 0.18 7.82
N LYS A 222 -7.32 1.16 7.89
CA LYS A 222 -8.77 0.93 7.82
C LYS A 222 -9.45 1.92 6.87
N SER A 223 -9.90 1.44 5.74
CA SER A 223 -10.60 2.28 4.75
C SER A 223 -11.88 2.89 5.30
N SER A 224 -12.67 2.15 6.11
CA SER A 224 -13.95 2.60 6.65
C SER A 224 -13.87 3.39 7.96
N GLY A 225 -12.71 3.41 8.61
CA GLY A 225 -12.54 4.06 9.93
C GLY A 225 -13.40 3.46 11.07
N SER A 226 -14.07 2.35 10.82
CA SER A 226 -14.83 1.57 11.81
C SER A 226 -14.34 0.12 11.77
N GLY A 227 -14.23 -0.51 12.92
CA GLY A 227 -13.81 -1.90 13.00
C GLY A 227 -13.06 -2.21 14.29
N LYS A 228 -12.88 -3.49 14.56
CA LYS A 228 -12.10 -3.97 15.68
C LYS A 228 -10.62 -3.74 15.40
N HIS A 229 -9.91 -3.10 16.34
CA HIS A 229 -8.47 -2.83 16.26
C HIS A 229 -7.70 -3.84 17.11
N GLU A 230 -8.11 -5.12 17.02
CA GLU A 230 -7.57 -6.18 17.89
C GLU A 230 -6.10 -6.45 17.60
N SER A 231 -5.71 -6.47 16.33
CA SER A 231 -4.34 -6.79 15.93
C SER A 231 -3.34 -5.77 16.47
N ILE A 232 -3.56 -4.49 16.23
CA ILE A 232 -2.62 -3.46 16.65
C ILE A 232 -2.59 -3.27 18.17
N LYS A 233 -3.74 -3.44 18.87
CA LYS A 233 -3.78 -3.44 20.33
C LYS A 233 -3.06 -4.67 20.92
N ALA A 234 -3.24 -5.85 20.33
CA ALA A 234 -2.53 -7.06 20.71
C ALA A 234 -1.02 -6.95 20.45
N PHE A 235 -0.62 -6.32 19.33
CA PHE A 235 0.77 -6.02 19.02
C PHE A 235 1.40 -5.14 20.10
N TYR A 236 0.76 -4.03 20.44
CA TYR A 236 1.24 -3.13 21.49
C TYR A 236 1.39 -3.85 22.84
N LYS A 237 0.40 -4.68 23.22
CA LYS A 237 0.47 -5.46 24.47
C LYS A 237 1.64 -6.44 24.47
N LYS A 238 1.89 -7.13 23.31
CA LYS A 238 2.94 -8.15 23.20
C LYS A 238 4.35 -7.54 23.15
N PHE A 239 4.52 -6.39 22.50
CA PHE A 239 5.82 -5.78 22.20
C PHE A 239 5.98 -4.39 22.83
N SER A 240 5.27 -4.08 23.93
CA SER A 240 5.21 -2.74 24.54
C SER A 240 6.57 -2.07 24.78
N ASN A 241 7.61 -2.83 25.16
CA ASN A 241 8.95 -2.30 25.40
C ASN A 241 9.69 -1.85 24.13
N ASN A 242 9.29 -2.40 22.97
CA ASN A 242 9.93 -2.17 21.67
C ASN A 242 9.09 -1.30 20.75
N VAL A 243 7.87 -0.93 21.15
CA VAL A 243 6.97 -0.06 20.37
C VAL A 243 7.10 1.37 20.90
N HIS A 244 7.24 2.32 19.98
CA HIS A 244 7.22 3.74 20.28
C HIS A 244 5.76 4.25 20.26
N ASP A 245 5.10 4.18 19.09
CA ASP A 245 3.71 4.56 18.91
C ASP A 245 2.96 3.52 18.04
N ILE A 246 1.64 3.46 18.24
CA ILE A 246 0.73 2.69 17.40
C ILE A 246 -0.28 3.63 16.75
N TYR A 247 -0.48 3.46 15.45
CA TYR A 247 -1.31 4.32 14.61
C TYR A 247 -2.40 3.54 13.90
N LEU A 248 -3.61 4.07 13.95
CA LEU A 248 -4.68 3.67 13.05
C LEU A 248 -4.83 4.75 11.98
N LEU A 249 -4.50 4.41 10.74
CA LEU A 249 -4.74 5.29 9.60
C LEU A 249 -6.13 5.02 9.02
N SER A 250 -6.93 6.07 8.90
CA SER A 250 -8.29 5.96 8.37
C SER A 250 -8.72 7.25 7.69
N GLN A 251 -9.95 7.29 7.23
CA GLN A 251 -10.56 8.51 6.66
C GLN A 251 -11.09 9.48 7.73
N LYS A 252 -11.12 9.08 8.99
CA LYS A 252 -11.58 9.93 10.09
C LYS A 252 -10.53 10.95 10.48
N ASP A 253 -10.99 12.07 11.03
CA ASP A 253 -10.13 13.12 11.59
C ASP A 253 -9.27 12.59 12.74
N ALA A 254 -8.21 13.33 13.06
CA ALA A 254 -7.27 12.95 14.10
C ALA A 254 -7.96 12.78 15.47
N GLY A 255 -7.55 11.77 16.21
CA GLY A 255 -8.05 11.45 17.52
C GLY A 255 -7.12 10.52 18.28
N LYS A 256 -7.59 10.02 19.41
CA LYS A 256 -6.86 9.06 20.26
C LYS A 256 -7.84 8.12 20.94
N ASP A 257 -7.51 6.84 20.98
CA ASP A 257 -8.21 5.80 21.73
C ASP A 257 -7.17 5.07 22.59
N GLU A 258 -7.11 5.41 23.90
CA GLU A 258 -6.06 4.96 24.82
C GLU A 258 -4.66 5.27 24.29
N ASN A 259 -3.88 4.25 23.94
CA ASN A 259 -2.54 4.38 23.35
C ASN A 259 -2.56 4.44 21.82
N LEU A 260 -3.70 4.16 21.19
CA LEU A 260 -3.85 4.15 19.74
C LEU A 260 -4.08 5.56 19.21
N LEU A 261 -3.18 6.02 18.36
CA LEU A 261 -3.25 7.32 17.70
C LEU A 261 -4.05 7.19 16.40
N LEU A 262 -5.24 7.80 16.36
CA LEU A 262 -6.09 7.83 15.17
C LEU A 262 -5.64 8.97 14.27
N LYS A 263 -5.28 8.68 13.02
CA LYS A 263 -4.77 9.67 12.08
C LYS A 263 -5.41 9.50 10.70
N PRO A 264 -5.80 10.59 10.03
CA PRO A 264 -6.21 10.53 8.64
C PRO A 264 -5.01 10.21 7.72
N PHE A 265 -5.28 9.53 6.62
CA PHE A 265 -4.26 9.07 5.67
C PHE A 265 -3.32 10.17 5.17
N TYR A 266 -3.83 11.38 4.92
CA TYR A 266 -3.02 12.50 4.43
C TYR A 266 -1.94 12.97 5.41
N LEU A 267 -1.99 12.54 6.68
CA LEU A 267 -0.93 12.83 7.65
C LEU A 267 0.24 11.85 7.58
N MET A 268 0.11 10.71 6.87
CA MET A 268 1.16 9.69 6.80
C MET A 268 2.54 10.26 6.43
N PRO A 269 2.71 11.13 5.42
CA PRO A 269 4.02 11.69 5.08
C PRO A 269 4.68 12.46 6.21
N PHE A 270 3.90 13.02 7.13
CA PHE A 270 4.42 13.76 8.29
C PHE A 270 4.74 12.85 9.48
N LEU A 271 4.11 11.67 9.56
CA LEU A 271 4.37 10.69 10.61
C LEU A 271 5.67 9.92 10.38
N ILE A 272 6.12 9.80 9.12
CA ILE A 272 7.31 9.05 8.73
C ILE A 272 8.56 9.90 8.56
N ARG A 273 8.46 11.23 8.64
CA ARG A 273 9.63 12.13 8.58
C ARG A 273 10.48 12.00 9.85
N HIS A 274 11.79 12.02 9.69
CA HIS A 274 12.68 12.15 10.84
C HIS A 274 12.51 13.52 11.49
N LYS A 275 12.60 13.59 12.83
CA LYS A 275 12.61 14.88 13.56
C LYS A 275 13.76 15.81 13.14
N SER A 276 14.84 15.25 12.56
CA SER A 276 15.97 16.02 11.99
C SER A 276 15.59 16.79 10.72
N ASP A 277 14.55 16.40 10.01
CA ASP A 277 14.14 17.02 8.74
C ASP A 277 13.43 18.38 8.95
N PHE A 278 13.15 18.76 10.20
CA PHE A 278 12.51 20.02 10.59
C PHE A 278 13.48 21.06 11.18
N LYS A 279 14.80 20.85 11.07
CA LYS A 279 15.77 21.89 11.43
C LYS A 279 15.94 22.85 10.26
N TYR A 280 15.13 23.90 10.25
CA TYR A 280 15.37 25.17 9.56
C TYR A 280 15.69 26.22 10.61
#